data_f359e03a7af4f53c13692d9743a27e64
#
_entry.id   f359e03a7af4f53c13692d9743a27e64
#
_cell.length_a   1.000
_cell.length_b   1.000
_cell.length_c   1.000
_cell.angle_alpha   90.00
_cell.angle_beta   90.00
_cell.angle_gamma   90.00
#
_symmetry.space_group_name_H-M   'P 1'
#
loop_
_entity.id
_entity.type
_entity.pdbx_description
1 polymer ?
#
loop_
_entity_poly.entity_id
_entity_poly.type
_entity_poly.pdbx_seq_one_letter_code
_entity_poly.pdbx_strand_id
1 'polypeptide(L)'
;VAFGLPIFMVLATISIVFFLSDPNSYLTNFGWMNSIVDEIYKINSSAFLPSIPIFTLAGYILSESNISKRLLKFFKTSLGWLPGSTVLIVVLLCAFFTALTGGSGVTILALGAILYPVLIEDGYSEVFSLGLITTAGSLGLLFPPSLPAIIYSATAGINPIDLFKQGFLPALFLLLVVVLYGFYHKPEKQESVKFNLKDSIKAFSIAKWEIFIPILIVFSLFSGFATLVECAAILVAYVLFIELYIYKDISINDIPKIVINCATLVGGVLIIVGVAMGVTGYLTYAEIPLKILNFVTATIDSRIIFLL
;
A
#
# COMPACT_ATOMS: atom_id res chain seq x y z
N VAL A 1 18.87 6.51 12.00
CA VAL A 1 17.64 7.27 11.76
C VAL A 1 17.59 8.50 12.67
N ALA A 2 17.77 8.36 13.98
CA ALA A 2 17.77 9.49 14.93
C ALA A 2 18.82 10.59 14.62
N PHE A 3 19.91 10.24 13.95
CA PHE A 3 20.96 11.16 13.52
C PHE A 3 20.84 11.58 12.04
N GLY A 4 19.70 11.44 11.41
CA GLY A 4 19.47 11.81 10.01
C GLY A 4 20.04 10.83 8.98
N LEU A 5 20.54 9.66 9.40
CA LEU A 5 21.05 8.66 8.47
C LEU A 5 19.89 7.95 7.74
N PRO A 6 20.01 7.74 6.41
CA PRO A 6 19.04 6.96 5.65
C PRO A 6 18.93 5.52 6.18
N ILE A 7 17.70 4.96 6.19
CA ILE A 7 17.41 3.62 6.73
C ILE A 7 18.28 2.55 6.07
N PHE A 8 18.46 2.61 4.76
CA PHE A 8 19.28 1.62 4.05
C PHE A 8 20.75 1.60 4.50
N MET A 9 21.32 2.77 4.83
CA MET A 9 22.69 2.83 5.38
C MET A 9 22.77 2.18 6.77
N VAL A 10 21.77 2.41 7.62
CA VAL A 10 21.70 1.79 8.95
C VAL A 10 21.64 0.27 8.82
N LEU A 11 20.75 -0.24 7.96
CA LEU A 11 20.61 -1.69 7.74
C LEU A 11 21.88 -2.30 7.12
N ALA A 12 22.50 -1.62 6.16
CA ALA A 12 23.79 -2.05 5.58
C ALA A 12 24.87 -2.17 6.64
N THR A 13 25.02 -1.14 7.48
CA THR A 13 26.02 -1.11 8.54
C THR A 13 25.76 -2.23 9.56
N ILE A 14 24.51 -2.44 9.98
CA ILE A 14 24.12 -3.52 10.90
C ILE A 14 24.49 -4.89 10.29
N SER A 15 24.14 -5.11 9.01
CA SER A 15 24.46 -6.36 8.32
C SER A 15 25.97 -6.63 8.31
N ILE A 16 26.76 -5.63 7.92
CA ILE A 16 28.22 -5.73 7.88
C ILE A 16 28.81 -6.00 9.26
N VAL A 17 28.37 -5.24 10.29
CA VAL A 17 28.87 -5.40 11.65
C VAL A 17 28.53 -6.78 12.20
N PHE A 18 27.35 -7.30 11.94
CA PHE A 18 26.95 -8.63 12.40
C PHE A 18 27.83 -9.74 11.80
N PHE A 19 28.08 -9.69 10.48
CA PHE A 19 28.97 -10.68 9.84
C PHE A 19 30.42 -10.56 10.30
N LEU A 20 30.92 -9.34 10.52
CA LEU A 20 32.30 -9.13 11.00
C LEU A 20 32.51 -9.48 12.48
N SER A 21 31.44 -9.41 13.28
CA SER A 21 31.51 -9.68 14.73
C SER A 21 31.35 -11.16 15.08
N ASP A 22 30.98 -12.02 14.13
CA ASP A 22 30.79 -13.44 14.36
C ASP A 22 32.14 -14.19 14.30
N PRO A 23 32.66 -14.74 15.45
CA PRO A 23 33.91 -15.48 15.47
C PRO A 23 33.89 -16.78 14.65
N ASN A 24 32.67 -17.33 14.42
CA ASN A 24 32.46 -18.57 13.67
C ASN A 24 32.17 -18.28 12.19
N SER A 25 32.22 -17.03 11.78
CA SER A 25 32.06 -16.65 10.37
C SER A 25 33.19 -17.26 9.54
N TYR A 26 32.95 -18.42 8.97
CA TYR A 26 33.83 -19.04 7.94
C TYR A 26 34.01 -18.15 6.70
N LEU A 27 33.44 -16.98 6.72
CA LEU A 27 33.40 -15.98 5.67
C LEU A 27 34.54 -14.97 5.82
N THR A 28 35.65 -15.34 6.47
CA THR A 28 36.83 -14.48 6.69
C THR A 28 37.42 -13.90 5.40
N ASN A 29 37.04 -14.40 4.23
CA ASN A 29 37.49 -13.94 2.91
C ASN A 29 36.38 -13.19 2.13
N PHE A 30 35.62 -12.28 2.76
CA PHE A 30 34.51 -11.53 2.15
C PHE A 30 33.36 -12.40 1.62
N GLY A 31 33.28 -13.69 1.95
CA GLY A 31 32.19 -14.58 1.53
C GLY A 31 30.81 -14.11 1.99
N TRP A 32 30.72 -13.36 3.11
CA TRP A 32 29.49 -12.71 3.56
C TRP A 32 28.95 -11.69 2.56
N MET A 33 29.81 -11.00 1.77
CA MET A 33 29.37 -10.12 0.70
C MET A 33 28.61 -10.89 -0.38
N ASN A 34 29.09 -12.10 -0.73
CA ASN A 34 28.39 -12.94 -1.68
C ASN A 34 27.00 -13.34 -1.18
N SER A 35 26.86 -13.65 0.11
CA SER A 35 25.53 -13.98 0.70
C SER A 35 24.56 -12.82 0.62
N ILE A 36 25.00 -11.58 0.86
CA ILE A 36 24.15 -10.38 0.69
C ILE A 36 23.75 -10.20 -0.76
N VAL A 37 24.73 -10.34 -1.69
CA VAL A 37 24.48 -10.21 -3.13
C VAL A 37 23.52 -11.29 -3.61
N ASP A 38 23.70 -12.54 -3.17
CA ASP A 38 22.83 -13.65 -3.52
C ASP A 38 21.38 -13.42 -3.04
N GLU A 39 21.20 -12.89 -1.83
CA GLU A 39 19.84 -12.57 -1.32
C GLU A 39 19.20 -11.43 -2.12
N ILE A 40 19.95 -10.39 -2.48
CA ILE A 40 19.46 -9.31 -3.34
C ILE A 40 19.11 -9.87 -4.73
N TYR A 41 19.92 -10.78 -5.25
CA TYR A 41 19.68 -11.42 -6.56
C TYR A 41 18.43 -12.30 -6.55
N LYS A 42 18.19 -13.06 -5.49
CA LYS A 42 16.98 -13.89 -5.33
C LYS A 42 15.71 -13.06 -5.42
N ILE A 43 15.66 -11.90 -4.73
CA ILE A 43 14.51 -11.00 -4.81
C ILE A 43 14.34 -10.49 -6.24
N ASN A 44 15.43 -10.00 -6.86
CA ASN A 44 15.37 -9.44 -8.20
C ASN A 44 14.97 -10.47 -9.28
N SER A 45 15.23 -11.74 -9.05
CA SER A 45 14.81 -12.83 -9.95
C SER A 45 13.38 -13.30 -9.69
N SER A 46 12.67 -12.76 -8.72
CA SER A 46 11.27 -13.08 -8.48
C SER A 46 10.38 -12.63 -9.64
N ALA A 47 9.55 -13.57 -10.14
CA ALA A 47 8.61 -13.32 -11.22
C ALA A 47 7.58 -12.20 -10.90
N PHE A 48 7.39 -11.87 -9.63
CA PHE A 48 6.40 -10.88 -9.19
C PHE A 48 6.98 -9.47 -9.05
N LEU A 49 8.29 -9.33 -8.92
CA LEU A 49 8.94 -8.05 -8.66
C LEU A 49 8.66 -6.98 -9.73
N PRO A 50 8.65 -7.31 -11.05
CA PRO A 50 8.35 -6.33 -12.09
C PRO A 50 6.95 -5.71 -11.98
N SER A 51 6.00 -6.37 -11.30
CA SER A 51 4.67 -5.80 -11.10
C SER A 51 4.67 -4.57 -10.17
N ILE A 52 5.64 -4.47 -9.26
CA ILE A 52 5.74 -3.37 -8.30
C ILE A 52 5.86 -2.01 -8.98
N PRO A 53 6.90 -1.75 -9.81
CA PRO A 53 7.03 -0.45 -10.48
C PRO A 53 5.84 -0.16 -11.39
N ILE A 54 5.26 -1.18 -12.02
CA ILE A 54 4.16 -1.00 -12.95
C ILE A 54 2.86 -0.61 -12.20
N PHE A 55 2.47 -1.31 -11.12
CA PHE A 55 1.32 -0.90 -10.30
C PHE A 55 1.53 0.48 -9.68
N THR A 56 2.72 0.74 -9.14
CA THR A 56 3.05 2.04 -8.55
C THR A 56 2.95 3.16 -9.58
N LEU A 57 3.36 2.92 -10.83
CA LEU A 57 3.22 3.88 -11.91
C LEU A 57 1.74 4.22 -12.17
N ALA A 58 0.85 3.22 -12.21
CA ALA A 58 -0.58 3.46 -12.33
C ALA A 58 -1.10 4.35 -11.18
N GLY A 59 -0.69 4.05 -9.94
CA GLY A 59 -1.04 4.84 -8.77
C GLY A 59 -0.53 6.30 -8.85
N TYR A 60 0.69 6.52 -9.33
CA TYR A 60 1.24 7.86 -9.52
C TYR A 60 0.51 8.65 -10.62
N ILE A 61 0.18 8.03 -11.74
CA ILE A 61 -0.63 8.66 -12.80
C ILE A 61 -1.97 9.11 -12.23
N LEU A 62 -2.65 8.25 -11.46
CA LEU A 62 -3.92 8.59 -10.82
C LEU A 62 -3.77 9.68 -9.75
N SER A 63 -2.67 9.71 -8.99
CA SER A 63 -2.46 10.73 -7.96
C SER A 63 -2.23 12.13 -8.50
N GLU A 64 -1.66 12.26 -9.70
CA GLU A 64 -1.46 13.54 -10.39
C GLU A 64 -2.72 13.99 -11.16
N SER A 65 -3.74 13.13 -11.29
CA SER A 65 -5.00 13.44 -11.96
C SER A 65 -6.07 14.00 -11.00
N ASN A 66 -7.25 14.38 -11.54
CA ASN A 66 -8.38 14.84 -10.74
C ASN A 66 -9.30 13.70 -10.24
N ILE A 67 -8.87 12.45 -10.30
CA ILE A 67 -9.65 11.27 -9.88
C ILE A 67 -10.16 11.41 -8.44
N SER A 68 -9.33 11.89 -7.53
CA SER A 68 -9.69 12.08 -6.12
C SER A 68 -10.90 13.00 -5.94
N LYS A 69 -10.97 14.10 -6.70
CA LYS A 69 -12.09 15.04 -6.67
C LYS A 69 -13.35 14.42 -7.29
N ARG A 70 -13.22 13.67 -8.38
CA ARG A 70 -14.35 13.02 -9.06
C ARG A 70 -14.95 11.90 -8.19
N LEU A 71 -14.10 11.05 -7.63
CA LEU A 71 -14.53 9.99 -6.72
C LEU A 71 -15.13 10.56 -5.43
N LEU A 72 -14.53 11.61 -4.84
CA LEU A 72 -15.09 12.30 -3.68
C LEU A 72 -16.50 12.83 -3.98
N LYS A 73 -16.69 13.48 -5.13
CA LYS A 73 -18.00 13.97 -5.56
C LYS A 73 -18.99 12.83 -5.73
N PHE A 74 -18.58 11.75 -6.39
CA PHE A 74 -19.43 10.56 -6.57
C PHE A 74 -19.84 9.95 -5.21
N PHE A 75 -18.91 9.73 -4.31
CA PHE A 75 -19.21 9.16 -2.99
C PHE A 75 -20.06 10.11 -2.13
N LYS A 76 -19.78 11.43 -2.14
CA LYS A 76 -20.61 12.42 -1.44
C LYS A 76 -22.06 12.43 -1.94
N THR A 77 -22.27 12.37 -3.25
CA THR A 77 -23.65 12.35 -3.80
C THR A 77 -24.36 11.02 -3.58
N SER A 78 -23.63 9.91 -3.57
CA SER A 78 -24.21 8.56 -3.43
C SER A 78 -24.39 8.11 -1.99
N LEU A 79 -23.47 8.46 -1.09
CA LEU A 79 -23.43 8.01 0.30
C LEU A 79 -23.69 9.14 1.30
N GLY A 80 -23.68 10.42 0.89
CA GLY A 80 -23.76 11.57 1.77
C GLY A 80 -25.04 11.70 2.60
N TRP A 81 -26.08 10.92 2.28
CA TRP A 81 -27.30 10.83 3.05
C TRP A 81 -27.15 9.99 4.34
N LEU A 82 -26.10 9.16 4.42
CA LEU A 82 -25.81 8.37 5.61
C LEU A 82 -25.14 9.26 6.68
N PRO A 83 -25.56 9.24 7.92
CA PRO A 83 -24.88 9.95 8.99
C PRO A 83 -23.47 9.36 9.19
N GLY A 84 -22.43 10.21 9.24
CA GLY A 84 -21.05 9.77 9.33
C GLY A 84 -20.43 9.27 8.01
N SER A 85 -21.13 9.44 6.88
CA SER A 85 -20.67 9.02 5.55
C SER A 85 -19.29 9.57 5.17
N THR A 86 -18.92 10.74 5.66
CA THR A 86 -17.62 11.35 5.35
C THR A 86 -16.46 10.48 5.81
N VAL A 87 -16.57 9.83 6.98
CA VAL A 87 -15.56 8.86 7.43
C VAL A 87 -15.46 7.68 6.47
N LEU A 88 -16.61 7.11 6.10
CA LEU A 88 -16.64 5.98 5.14
C LEU A 88 -16.00 6.39 3.80
N ILE A 89 -16.33 7.58 3.29
CA ILE A 89 -15.78 8.11 2.04
C ILE A 89 -14.26 8.29 2.14
N VAL A 90 -13.78 8.88 3.23
CA VAL A 90 -12.34 9.07 3.47
C VAL A 90 -11.61 7.74 3.51
N VAL A 91 -12.14 6.77 4.27
CA VAL A 91 -11.53 5.45 4.41
C VAL A 91 -11.49 4.71 3.07
N LEU A 92 -12.59 4.72 2.31
CA LEU A 92 -12.64 4.07 0.99
C LEU A 92 -11.68 4.72 -0.02
N LEU A 93 -11.64 6.05 -0.07
CA LEU A 93 -10.73 6.76 -0.97
C LEU A 93 -9.27 6.51 -0.61
N CYS A 94 -8.91 6.63 0.67
CA CYS A 94 -7.54 6.36 1.11
C CYS A 94 -7.15 4.90 0.85
N ALA A 95 -8.01 3.93 1.15
CA ALA A 95 -7.75 2.52 0.91
C ALA A 95 -7.53 2.24 -0.59
N PHE A 96 -8.39 2.78 -1.46
CA PHE A 96 -8.27 2.65 -2.90
C PHE A 96 -6.94 3.22 -3.44
N PHE A 97 -6.62 4.46 -3.07
CA PHE A 97 -5.39 5.09 -3.56
C PHE A 97 -4.14 4.41 -3.02
N THR A 98 -4.12 4.04 -1.75
CA THR A 98 -2.94 3.39 -1.16
C THR A 98 -2.70 2.00 -1.73
N ALA A 99 -3.76 1.24 -2.00
CA ALA A 99 -3.62 -0.05 -2.68
C ALA A 99 -2.88 0.09 -4.02
N LEU A 100 -3.16 1.16 -4.77
CA LEU A 100 -2.54 1.41 -6.09
C LEU A 100 -1.15 2.04 -5.99
N THR A 101 -0.99 3.07 -5.14
CA THR A 101 0.30 3.77 -5.00
C THR A 101 1.35 2.94 -4.28
N GLY A 102 0.91 1.97 -3.47
CA GLY A 102 1.78 1.12 -2.65
C GLY A 102 2.49 1.83 -1.50
N GLY A 103 2.18 3.13 -1.29
CA GLY A 103 2.81 3.94 -0.25
C GLY A 103 1.80 4.78 0.51
N SER A 104 1.61 4.50 1.82
CA SER A 104 0.70 5.28 2.67
C SER A 104 1.05 6.77 2.72
N GLY A 105 2.34 7.11 2.79
CA GLY A 105 2.80 8.50 2.81
C GLY A 105 2.40 9.30 1.57
N VAL A 106 2.48 8.71 0.39
CA VAL A 106 2.07 9.36 -0.88
C VAL A 106 0.57 9.64 -0.86
N THR A 107 -0.24 8.66 -0.44
CA THR A 107 -1.69 8.82 -0.34
C THR A 107 -2.08 9.86 0.71
N ILE A 108 -1.46 9.84 1.88
CA ILE A 108 -1.75 10.78 2.98
C ILE A 108 -1.46 12.22 2.51
N LEU A 109 -0.35 12.45 1.83
CA LEU A 109 0.00 13.78 1.32
C LEU A 109 -0.94 14.23 0.19
N ALA A 110 -1.20 13.36 -0.80
CA ALA A 110 -2.01 13.69 -1.96
C ALA A 110 -3.49 13.87 -1.60
N LEU A 111 -4.08 12.92 -0.87
CA LEU A 111 -5.49 12.98 -0.49
C LEU A 111 -5.74 13.83 0.75
N GLY A 112 -4.78 13.91 1.67
CA GLY A 112 -4.91 14.69 2.90
C GLY A 112 -5.25 16.15 2.62
N ALA A 113 -4.62 16.75 1.62
CA ALA A 113 -4.91 18.13 1.20
C ALA A 113 -6.37 18.32 0.75
N ILE A 114 -7.02 17.27 0.23
CA ILE A 114 -8.41 17.32 -0.27
C ILE A 114 -9.39 16.89 0.82
N LEU A 115 -9.06 15.84 1.59
CA LEU A 115 -9.96 15.21 2.54
C LEU A 115 -9.99 15.92 3.91
N TYR A 116 -8.86 16.52 4.31
CA TYR A 116 -8.79 17.24 5.59
C TYR A 116 -9.79 18.42 5.68
N PRO A 117 -9.84 19.34 4.69
CA PRO A 117 -10.85 20.41 4.72
C PRO A 117 -12.28 19.87 4.78
N VAL A 118 -12.57 18.79 4.06
CA VAL A 118 -13.90 18.15 4.03
C VAL A 118 -14.30 17.65 5.42
N LEU A 119 -13.38 17.02 6.17
CA LEU A 119 -13.63 16.54 7.52
C LEU A 119 -13.86 17.72 8.49
N ILE A 120 -13.07 18.79 8.37
CA ILE A 120 -13.22 20.00 9.20
C ILE A 120 -14.56 20.70 8.92
N GLU A 121 -14.94 20.86 7.65
CA GLU A 121 -16.23 21.41 7.23
C GLU A 121 -17.41 20.60 7.81
N ASP A 122 -17.29 19.27 7.85
CA ASP A 122 -18.29 18.38 8.43
C ASP A 122 -18.25 18.34 9.98
N GLY A 123 -17.39 19.16 10.61
CA GLY A 123 -17.35 19.38 12.06
C GLY A 123 -16.48 18.40 12.86
N TYR A 124 -15.65 17.58 12.21
CA TYR A 124 -14.68 16.73 12.91
C TYR A 124 -13.51 17.55 13.46
N SER A 125 -12.96 17.15 14.62
CA SER A 125 -11.80 17.82 15.20
C SER A 125 -10.53 17.60 14.34
N GLU A 126 -9.57 18.54 14.42
CA GLU A 126 -8.30 18.44 13.71
C GLU A 126 -7.54 17.14 14.01
N VAL A 127 -7.45 16.79 15.29
CA VAL A 127 -6.75 15.58 15.76
C VAL A 127 -7.40 14.33 15.20
N PHE A 128 -8.73 14.25 15.22
CA PHE A 128 -9.46 13.12 14.64
C PHE A 128 -9.26 13.05 13.13
N SER A 129 -9.35 14.17 12.42
CA SER A 129 -9.23 14.24 10.96
C SER A 129 -7.86 13.80 10.49
N LEU A 130 -6.78 14.25 11.12
CA LEU A 130 -5.41 13.83 10.81
C LEU A 130 -5.19 12.35 11.16
N GLY A 131 -5.70 11.91 12.33
CA GLY A 131 -5.62 10.50 12.74
C GLY A 131 -6.38 9.58 11.79
N LEU A 132 -7.57 9.97 11.33
CA LEU A 132 -8.35 9.20 10.37
C LEU A 132 -7.66 9.06 9.03
N ILE A 133 -7.15 10.16 8.45
CA ILE A 133 -6.46 10.13 7.15
C ILE A 133 -5.20 9.27 7.21
N THR A 134 -4.41 9.39 8.28
CA THR A 134 -3.19 8.57 8.46
C THR A 134 -3.51 7.11 8.63
N THR A 135 -4.50 6.77 9.44
CA THR A 135 -4.94 5.38 9.64
C THR A 135 -5.52 4.80 8.36
N ALA A 136 -6.44 5.52 7.71
CA ALA A 136 -7.07 5.08 6.48
C ALA A 136 -6.05 4.89 5.34
N GLY A 137 -5.06 5.81 5.24
CA GLY A 137 -3.96 5.68 4.30
C GLY A 137 -3.11 4.43 4.54
N SER A 138 -2.93 4.02 5.78
CA SER A 138 -2.19 2.79 6.11
C SER A 138 -3.00 1.52 5.84
N LEU A 139 -4.32 1.55 6.02
CA LEU A 139 -5.19 0.39 5.77
C LEU A 139 -5.18 -0.06 4.30
N GLY A 140 -5.00 0.87 3.37
CA GLY A 140 -4.95 0.55 1.95
C GLY A 140 -3.84 -0.43 1.56
N LEU A 141 -2.77 -0.52 2.36
CA LEU A 141 -1.69 -1.48 2.15
C LEU A 141 -2.13 -2.95 2.31
N LEU A 142 -3.29 -3.21 2.88
CA LEU A 142 -3.84 -4.57 3.03
C LEU A 142 -4.65 -5.01 1.80
N PHE A 143 -5.08 -4.07 0.96
CA PHE A 143 -5.89 -4.38 -0.21
C PHE A 143 -5.04 -4.59 -1.46
N PRO A 144 -5.43 -5.55 -2.35
CA PRO A 144 -4.73 -5.75 -3.62
C PRO A 144 -4.94 -4.55 -4.59
N PRO A 145 -3.91 -4.22 -5.38
CA PRO A 145 -2.55 -4.75 -5.42
C PRO A 145 -1.62 -4.00 -4.45
N SER A 146 -1.23 -4.63 -3.36
CA SER A 146 -0.40 -4.02 -2.31
C SER A 146 1.10 -4.29 -2.55
N LEU A 147 1.90 -3.24 -2.61
CA LEU A 147 3.35 -3.32 -2.77
C LEU A 147 4.03 -4.12 -1.62
N PRO A 148 3.75 -3.86 -0.33
CA PRO A 148 4.32 -4.64 0.75
C PRO A 148 3.95 -6.12 0.70
N ALA A 149 2.72 -6.45 0.31
CA ALA A 149 2.29 -7.84 0.19
C ALA A 149 2.98 -8.56 -0.98
N ILE A 150 3.25 -7.87 -2.10
CA ILE A 150 4.02 -8.44 -3.22
C ILE A 150 5.47 -8.69 -2.79
N ILE A 151 6.10 -7.75 -2.07
CA ILE A 151 7.47 -7.93 -1.54
C ILE A 151 7.51 -9.10 -0.56
N TYR A 152 6.56 -9.16 0.38
CA TYR A 152 6.47 -10.26 1.33
C TYR A 152 6.32 -11.61 0.61
N SER A 153 5.47 -11.68 -0.41
CA SER A 153 5.29 -12.89 -1.23
C SER A 153 6.59 -13.32 -1.92
N ALA A 154 7.33 -12.37 -2.47
CA ALA A 154 8.60 -12.63 -3.12
C ALA A 154 9.66 -13.16 -2.13
N THR A 155 9.71 -12.62 -0.92
CA THR A 155 10.66 -13.05 0.12
C THR A 155 10.26 -14.36 0.78
N ALA A 156 8.97 -14.59 0.99
CA ALA A 156 8.44 -15.80 1.62
C ALA A 156 8.27 -16.98 0.63
N GLY A 157 8.46 -16.74 -0.68
CA GLY A 157 8.29 -17.78 -1.70
C GLY A 157 6.85 -18.26 -1.88
N ILE A 158 5.86 -17.41 -1.58
CA ILE A 158 4.42 -17.71 -1.68
C ILE A 158 3.78 -16.94 -2.83
N ASN A 159 2.63 -17.42 -3.31
CA ASN A 159 1.90 -16.74 -4.37
C ASN A 159 1.22 -15.46 -3.83
N PRO A 160 1.46 -14.27 -4.40
CA PRO A 160 0.82 -13.02 -3.96
C PRO A 160 -0.71 -13.06 -4.04
N ILE A 161 -1.28 -13.77 -5.02
CA ILE A 161 -2.73 -13.88 -5.19
C ILE A 161 -3.37 -14.61 -4.00
N ASP A 162 -2.71 -15.65 -3.49
CA ASP A 162 -3.21 -16.39 -2.32
C ASP A 162 -3.09 -15.55 -1.05
N LEU A 163 -2.02 -14.74 -0.93
CA LEU A 163 -1.87 -13.78 0.16
C LEU A 163 -2.99 -12.72 0.11
N PHE A 164 -3.32 -12.20 -1.06
CA PHE A 164 -4.42 -11.25 -1.23
C PHE A 164 -5.77 -11.85 -0.85
N LYS A 165 -6.03 -13.11 -1.24
CA LYS A 165 -7.29 -13.81 -0.86
C LYS A 165 -7.42 -13.97 0.65
N GLN A 166 -6.34 -14.38 1.33
CA GLN A 166 -6.34 -14.59 2.77
C GLN A 166 -6.37 -13.26 3.55
N GLY A 167 -5.68 -12.23 3.05
CA GLY A 167 -5.61 -10.89 3.63
C GLY A 167 -6.89 -10.07 3.47
N PHE A 168 -7.76 -10.42 2.50
CA PHE A 168 -8.95 -9.62 2.18
C PHE A 168 -9.93 -9.51 3.34
N LEU A 169 -10.22 -10.62 4.02
CA LEU A 169 -11.16 -10.64 5.15
C LEU A 169 -10.64 -9.83 6.37
N PRO A 170 -9.38 -9.99 6.82
CA PRO A 170 -8.78 -9.12 7.84
C PRO A 170 -8.77 -7.64 7.44
N ALA A 171 -8.47 -7.32 6.18
CA ALA A 171 -8.48 -5.95 5.68
C ALA A 171 -9.88 -5.33 5.76
N LEU A 172 -10.90 -6.07 5.34
CA LEU A 172 -12.29 -5.63 5.42
C LEU A 172 -12.74 -5.44 6.88
N PHE A 173 -12.33 -6.34 7.77
CA PHE A 173 -12.62 -6.22 9.21
C PHE A 173 -12.01 -4.96 9.81
N LEU A 174 -10.74 -4.68 9.54
CA LEU A 174 -10.07 -3.47 10.02
C LEU A 174 -10.68 -2.19 9.44
N LEU A 175 -11.05 -2.20 8.15
CA LEU A 175 -11.76 -1.10 7.52
C LEU A 175 -13.09 -0.84 8.24
N LEU A 176 -13.86 -1.88 8.52
CA LEU A 176 -15.13 -1.79 9.24
C LEU A 176 -14.93 -1.22 10.65
N VAL A 177 -13.91 -1.66 11.39
CA VAL A 177 -13.59 -1.14 12.73
C VAL A 177 -13.31 0.37 12.69
N VAL A 178 -12.50 0.84 11.73
CA VAL A 178 -12.19 2.26 11.59
C VAL A 178 -13.42 3.08 11.20
N VAL A 179 -14.26 2.56 10.32
CA VAL A 179 -15.52 3.20 9.94
C VAL A 179 -16.48 3.28 11.14
N LEU A 180 -16.62 2.21 11.90
CA LEU A 180 -17.47 2.19 13.11
C LEU A 180 -16.95 3.15 14.18
N TYR A 181 -15.62 3.20 14.38
CA TYR A 181 -14.98 4.17 15.27
C TYR A 181 -15.28 5.61 14.84
N GLY A 182 -15.24 5.89 13.55
CA GLY A 182 -15.57 7.18 13.00
C GLY A 182 -17.05 7.55 13.15
N PHE A 183 -17.95 6.58 13.00
CA PHE A 183 -19.39 6.80 13.30
C PHE A 183 -19.65 7.10 14.77
N TYR A 184 -18.90 6.48 15.68
CA TYR A 184 -19.00 6.78 17.11
C TYR A 184 -18.58 8.22 17.44
N HIS A 185 -17.59 8.76 16.73
CA HIS A 185 -17.09 10.12 16.90
C HIS A 185 -17.73 11.16 15.97
N LYS A 186 -18.86 10.84 15.36
CA LYS A 186 -19.55 11.77 14.46
C LYS A 186 -19.92 13.08 15.19
N PRO A 187 -19.76 14.24 14.55
CA PRO A 187 -20.24 15.51 15.07
C PRO A 187 -21.76 15.56 15.19
N GLU A 188 -22.28 16.25 16.22
CA GLU A 188 -23.72 16.40 16.44
C GLU A 188 -24.42 17.17 15.31
N LYS A 189 -23.72 18.07 14.62
CA LYS A 189 -24.25 18.97 13.60
C LYS A 189 -23.89 18.58 12.17
N GLN A 190 -23.71 17.28 11.89
CA GLN A 190 -23.43 16.89 10.52
C GLN A 190 -24.68 17.11 9.64
N GLU A 191 -24.57 17.99 8.64
CA GLU A 191 -25.62 18.20 7.65
C GLU A 191 -25.72 16.97 6.74
N SER A 192 -26.83 16.23 6.84
CA SER A 192 -27.10 15.14 5.92
C SER A 192 -27.52 15.70 4.56
N VAL A 193 -26.80 15.38 3.54
CA VAL A 193 -27.17 15.70 2.17
C VAL A 193 -28.37 14.83 1.75
N LYS A 194 -29.45 15.42 1.28
CA LYS A 194 -30.59 14.65 0.77
C LYS A 194 -30.17 13.82 -0.44
N PHE A 195 -30.47 12.54 -0.41
CA PHE A 195 -30.17 11.66 -1.54
C PHE A 195 -30.95 12.11 -2.79
N ASN A 196 -30.22 12.36 -3.87
CA ASN A 196 -30.78 12.69 -5.17
C ASN A 196 -30.24 11.70 -6.22
N LEU A 197 -31.11 10.81 -6.70
CA LEU A 197 -30.75 9.79 -7.65
C LEU A 197 -30.20 10.39 -8.97
N LYS A 198 -30.74 11.52 -9.44
CA LYS A 198 -30.26 12.18 -10.67
C LYS A 198 -28.82 12.68 -10.54
N ASP A 199 -28.49 13.27 -9.39
CA ASP A 199 -27.13 13.76 -9.14
C ASP A 199 -26.14 12.60 -8.95
N SER A 200 -26.56 11.51 -8.31
CA SER A 200 -25.76 10.30 -8.16
C SER A 200 -25.46 9.62 -9.50
N ILE A 201 -26.47 9.50 -10.39
CA ILE A 201 -26.27 8.95 -11.74
C ILE A 201 -25.36 9.86 -12.57
N LYS A 202 -25.51 11.18 -12.46
CA LYS A 202 -24.62 12.14 -13.14
C LYS A 202 -23.18 12.02 -12.63
N ALA A 203 -22.98 11.95 -11.32
CA ALA A 203 -21.65 11.77 -10.72
C ALA A 203 -21.03 10.41 -11.10
N PHE A 204 -21.82 9.34 -11.11
CA PHE A 204 -21.40 8.03 -11.61
C PHE A 204 -20.95 8.08 -13.07
N SER A 205 -21.75 8.73 -13.94
CA SER A 205 -21.40 8.85 -15.35
C SER A 205 -20.07 9.60 -15.58
N ILE A 206 -19.73 10.54 -14.69
CA ILE A 206 -18.45 11.26 -14.74
C ILE A 206 -17.30 10.37 -14.25
N ALA A 207 -17.48 9.62 -13.16
CA ALA A 207 -16.44 8.81 -12.52
C ALA A 207 -16.42 7.33 -12.97
N LYS A 208 -17.26 6.92 -13.92
CA LYS A 208 -17.45 5.51 -14.30
C LYS A 208 -16.18 4.77 -14.69
N TRP A 209 -15.31 5.44 -15.44
CA TRP A 209 -14.05 4.84 -15.88
C TRP A 209 -13.09 4.57 -14.73
N GLU A 210 -13.09 5.43 -13.74
CA GLU A 210 -12.26 5.29 -12.53
C GLU A 210 -12.85 4.24 -11.57
N ILE A 211 -14.18 4.19 -11.44
CA ILE A 211 -14.88 3.16 -10.65
C ILE A 211 -14.65 1.77 -11.24
N PHE A 212 -14.38 1.69 -12.54
CA PHE A 212 -14.07 0.42 -13.20
C PHE A 212 -12.67 -0.12 -12.84
N ILE A 213 -11.74 0.73 -12.37
CA ILE A 213 -10.37 0.31 -12.01
C ILE A 213 -10.33 -0.83 -11.00
N PRO A 214 -10.97 -0.76 -9.81
CA PRO A 214 -10.96 -1.87 -8.86
C PRO A 214 -11.62 -3.14 -9.42
N ILE A 215 -12.64 -3.00 -10.25
CA ILE A 215 -13.29 -4.14 -10.89
C ILE A 215 -12.32 -4.82 -11.86
N LEU A 216 -11.60 -4.05 -12.66
CA LEU A 216 -10.61 -4.54 -13.59
C LEU A 216 -9.47 -5.30 -12.87
N ILE A 217 -9.00 -4.77 -11.75
CA ILE A 217 -7.95 -5.41 -10.94
C ILE A 217 -8.45 -6.72 -10.36
N VAL A 218 -9.60 -6.70 -9.67
CA VAL A 218 -10.18 -7.89 -9.04
C VAL A 218 -10.45 -8.97 -10.10
N PHE A 219 -11.07 -8.59 -11.21
CA PHE A 219 -11.34 -9.52 -12.29
C PHE A 219 -10.03 -10.10 -12.87
N SER A 220 -9.05 -9.27 -13.21
CA SER A 220 -7.79 -9.74 -13.81
C SER A 220 -7.01 -10.67 -12.89
N LEU A 221 -6.94 -10.35 -11.57
CA LEU A 221 -6.17 -11.13 -10.61
C LEU A 221 -6.85 -12.45 -10.22
N PHE A 222 -8.18 -12.42 -9.98
CA PHE A 222 -8.87 -13.58 -9.38
C PHE A 222 -9.54 -14.49 -10.39
N SER A 223 -9.73 -14.05 -11.65
CA SER A 223 -10.22 -14.92 -12.72
C SER A 223 -9.17 -15.90 -13.27
N GLY A 224 -7.88 -15.67 -12.97
CA GLY A 224 -6.78 -16.40 -13.59
C GLY A 224 -6.50 -16.02 -15.05
N PHE A 225 -7.14 -14.96 -15.54
CA PHE A 225 -6.97 -14.49 -16.92
C PHE A 225 -5.59 -13.88 -17.17
N ALA A 226 -5.01 -13.23 -16.16
CA ALA A 226 -3.73 -12.56 -16.26
C ALA A 226 -2.84 -12.88 -15.07
N THR A 227 -1.54 -12.94 -15.30
CA THR A 227 -0.52 -12.93 -14.24
C THR A 227 -0.48 -11.59 -13.55
N LEU A 228 0.17 -11.50 -12.39
CA LEU A 228 0.28 -10.25 -11.62
C LEU A 228 0.93 -9.12 -12.45
N VAL A 229 1.94 -9.45 -13.25
CA VAL A 229 2.65 -8.49 -14.11
C VAL A 229 1.77 -8.03 -15.27
N GLU A 230 1.05 -8.95 -15.90
CA GLU A 230 0.12 -8.64 -16.99
C GLU A 230 -1.05 -7.78 -16.49
N CYS A 231 -1.57 -8.09 -15.29
CA CYS A 231 -2.59 -7.25 -14.65
C CYS A 231 -2.08 -5.83 -14.43
N ALA A 232 -0.85 -5.67 -13.95
CA ALA A 232 -0.22 -4.37 -13.75
C ALA A 232 -0.07 -3.61 -15.09
N ALA A 233 0.36 -4.29 -16.15
CA ALA A 233 0.51 -3.71 -17.48
C ALA A 233 -0.84 -3.26 -18.07
N ILE A 234 -1.88 -4.11 -17.94
CA ILE A 234 -3.25 -3.77 -18.37
C ILE A 234 -3.74 -2.54 -17.62
N LEU A 235 -3.51 -2.48 -16.31
CA LEU A 235 -3.92 -1.35 -15.47
C LEU A 235 -3.25 -0.05 -15.91
N VAL A 236 -1.91 -0.03 -16.10
CA VAL A 236 -1.19 1.17 -16.56
C VAL A 236 -1.68 1.61 -17.92
N ALA A 237 -1.85 0.68 -18.87
CA ALA A 237 -2.36 0.99 -20.20
C ALA A 237 -3.77 1.60 -20.13
N TYR A 238 -4.65 1.02 -19.30
CA TYR A 238 -6.00 1.51 -19.06
C TYR A 238 -5.99 2.92 -18.42
N VAL A 239 -5.22 3.13 -17.37
CA VAL A 239 -5.12 4.41 -16.66
C VAL A 239 -4.54 5.50 -17.58
N LEU A 240 -3.48 5.20 -18.32
CA LEU A 240 -2.94 6.13 -19.31
C LEU A 240 -3.99 6.51 -20.37
N PHE A 241 -4.73 5.53 -20.85
CA PHE A 241 -5.76 5.79 -21.86
C PHE A 241 -6.86 6.71 -21.33
N ILE A 242 -7.37 6.46 -20.13
CA ILE A 242 -8.44 7.29 -19.56
C ILE A 242 -7.97 8.71 -19.22
N GLU A 243 -6.76 8.86 -18.66
CA GLU A 243 -6.26 10.16 -18.21
C GLU A 243 -5.75 11.04 -19.36
N LEU A 244 -5.18 10.44 -20.41
CA LEU A 244 -4.69 11.19 -21.58
C LEU A 244 -5.79 11.52 -22.59
N TYR A 245 -6.70 10.57 -22.84
CA TYR A 245 -7.65 10.71 -23.97
C TYR A 245 -9.07 11.02 -23.54
N ILE A 246 -9.54 10.45 -22.42
CA ILE A 246 -10.93 10.64 -21.96
C ILE A 246 -11.05 11.88 -21.08
N TYR A 247 -10.29 11.92 -19.97
CA TYR A 247 -10.36 13.04 -19.03
C TYR A 247 -9.41 14.19 -19.39
N LYS A 248 -8.28 13.86 -20.01
CA LYS A 248 -7.25 14.84 -20.41
C LYS A 248 -6.70 15.63 -19.22
N ASP A 249 -6.63 14.99 -18.07
CA ASP A 249 -6.10 15.59 -16.84
C ASP A 249 -4.58 15.67 -16.87
N ILE A 250 -3.93 14.76 -17.61
CA ILE A 250 -2.47 14.62 -17.72
C ILE A 250 -2.07 14.86 -19.18
N SER A 251 -1.00 15.61 -19.37
CA SER A 251 -0.36 15.80 -20.67
C SER A 251 0.76 14.77 -20.89
N ILE A 252 1.06 14.44 -22.14
CA ILE A 252 2.21 13.60 -22.48
C ILE A 252 3.52 14.18 -21.92
N ASN A 253 3.62 15.50 -21.79
CA ASN A 253 4.78 16.18 -21.25
C ASN A 253 4.95 15.96 -19.73
N ASP A 254 3.89 15.58 -19.02
CA ASP A 254 3.93 15.30 -17.56
C ASP A 254 4.42 13.88 -17.26
N ILE A 255 4.30 12.96 -18.23
CA ILE A 255 4.65 11.54 -18.06
C ILE A 255 6.09 11.35 -17.58
N PRO A 256 7.12 12.00 -18.13
CA PRO A 256 8.49 11.82 -17.66
C PRO A 256 8.67 12.16 -16.18
N LYS A 257 8.03 13.23 -15.71
CA LYS A 257 8.06 13.62 -14.29
C LYS A 257 7.39 12.57 -13.40
N ILE A 258 6.24 12.07 -13.83
CA ILE A 258 5.49 11.00 -13.10
C ILE A 258 6.36 9.74 -13.00
N VAL A 259 6.97 9.32 -14.11
CA VAL A 259 7.86 8.15 -14.16
C VAL A 259 9.07 8.32 -13.24
N ILE A 260 9.71 9.50 -13.23
CA ILE A 260 10.86 9.79 -12.34
C ILE A 260 10.43 9.71 -10.86
N ASN A 261 9.31 10.31 -10.50
CA ASN A 261 8.79 10.25 -9.12
C ASN A 261 8.48 8.82 -8.69
N CYS A 262 7.82 8.05 -9.56
CA CYS A 262 7.55 6.63 -9.34
C CYS A 262 8.85 5.83 -9.19
N ALA A 263 9.79 5.98 -10.11
CA ALA A 263 11.08 5.27 -10.08
C ALA A 263 11.91 5.59 -8.84
N THR A 264 11.87 6.85 -8.37
CA THR A 264 12.55 7.27 -7.15
C THR A 264 11.99 6.59 -5.92
N LEU A 265 10.65 6.51 -5.80
CA LEU A 265 10.01 5.82 -4.68
C LEU A 265 10.29 4.32 -4.72
N VAL A 266 10.03 3.68 -5.86
CA VAL A 266 10.20 2.23 -6.02
C VAL A 266 11.67 1.84 -5.83
N GLY A 267 12.60 2.58 -6.44
CA GLY A 267 14.03 2.35 -6.27
C GLY A 267 14.47 2.47 -4.80
N GLY A 268 13.98 3.49 -4.09
CA GLY A 268 14.24 3.65 -2.66
C GLY A 268 13.74 2.47 -1.82
N VAL A 269 12.53 1.98 -2.09
CA VAL A 269 11.97 0.81 -1.41
C VAL A 269 12.77 -0.45 -1.72
N LEU A 270 13.09 -0.70 -2.99
CA LEU A 270 13.83 -1.90 -3.41
C LEU A 270 15.25 -1.94 -2.83
N ILE A 271 15.95 -0.78 -2.74
CA ILE A 271 17.26 -0.69 -2.07
C ILE A 271 17.14 -1.06 -0.59
N ILE A 272 16.13 -0.50 0.12
CA ILE A 272 15.91 -0.81 1.53
C ILE A 272 15.64 -2.30 1.73
N VAL A 273 14.78 -2.89 0.91
CA VAL A 273 14.47 -4.32 0.96
C VAL A 273 15.70 -5.17 0.66
N GLY A 274 16.44 -4.85 -0.39
CA GLY A 274 17.66 -5.58 -0.76
C GLY A 274 18.67 -5.60 0.38
N VAL A 275 18.91 -4.44 1.02
CA VAL A 275 19.85 -4.37 2.15
C VAL A 275 19.29 -5.05 3.41
N ALA A 276 17.98 -4.97 3.66
CA ALA A 276 17.34 -5.68 4.77
C ALA A 276 17.52 -7.20 4.66
N MET A 277 17.58 -7.74 3.43
CA MET A 277 17.86 -9.17 3.22
C MET A 277 19.25 -9.57 3.70
N GLY A 278 20.22 -8.67 3.67
CA GLY A 278 21.53 -8.92 4.26
C GLY A 278 21.46 -9.17 5.78
N VAL A 279 20.64 -8.38 6.50
CA VAL A 279 20.37 -8.60 7.92
C VAL A 279 19.66 -9.94 8.14
N THR A 280 18.63 -10.22 7.34
CA THR A 280 17.87 -11.47 7.39
C THR A 280 18.76 -12.68 7.10
N GLY A 281 19.66 -12.58 6.13
CA GLY A 281 20.64 -13.61 5.80
C GLY A 281 21.53 -13.94 7.00
N TYR A 282 22.03 -12.92 7.70
CA TYR A 282 22.79 -13.12 8.94
C TYR A 282 21.94 -13.79 10.04
N LEU A 283 20.73 -13.32 10.29
CA LEU A 283 19.85 -13.90 11.30
C LEU A 283 19.57 -15.39 11.03
N THR A 284 19.40 -15.75 9.77
CA THR A 284 19.21 -17.14 9.33
C THR A 284 20.48 -17.96 9.53
N TYR A 285 21.63 -17.43 9.15
CA TYR A 285 22.94 -18.05 9.34
C TYR A 285 23.25 -18.32 10.83
N ALA A 286 22.97 -17.34 11.69
CA ALA A 286 23.17 -17.45 13.13
C ALA A 286 22.09 -18.29 13.85
N GLU A 287 21.16 -18.88 13.09
CA GLU A 287 20.04 -19.71 13.59
C GLU A 287 19.15 -18.98 14.63
N ILE A 288 19.10 -17.64 14.58
CA ILE A 288 18.32 -16.85 15.53
C ILE A 288 16.83 -17.24 15.55
N PRO A 289 16.15 -17.43 14.38
CA PRO A 289 14.76 -17.87 14.36
C PRO A 289 14.53 -19.20 15.06
N LEU A 290 15.44 -20.18 14.89
CA LEU A 290 15.36 -21.50 15.56
C LEU A 290 15.57 -21.37 17.07
N LYS A 291 16.51 -20.52 17.50
CA LYS A 291 16.74 -20.27 18.93
C LYS A 291 15.51 -19.64 19.60
N ILE A 292 14.88 -18.67 18.90
CA ILE A 292 13.63 -18.05 19.38
C ILE A 292 12.50 -19.09 19.42
N LEU A 293 12.34 -19.90 18.36
CA LEU A 293 11.33 -20.95 18.32
C LEU A 293 11.49 -21.93 19.48
N ASN A 294 12.70 -22.42 19.72
CA ASN A 294 13.00 -23.32 20.80
C ASN A 294 12.72 -22.71 22.20
N PHE A 295 13.07 -21.43 22.39
CA PHE A 295 12.75 -20.70 23.61
C PHE A 295 11.23 -20.56 23.82
N VAL A 296 10.49 -20.18 22.77
CA VAL A 296 9.04 -20.03 22.84
C VAL A 296 8.35 -21.34 23.11
N THR A 297 8.71 -22.43 22.40
CA THR A 297 8.12 -23.76 22.61
C THR A 297 8.45 -24.36 23.95
N ALA A 298 9.60 -24.02 24.54
CA ALA A 298 9.96 -24.44 25.88
C ALA A 298 9.25 -23.65 26.99
N THR A 299 8.76 -22.44 26.69
CA THR A 299 8.19 -21.53 27.70
C THR A 299 6.67 -21.43 27.60
N ILE A 300 6.09 -21.67 26.43
CA ILE A 300 4.66 -21.46 26.13
C ILE A 300 4.02 -22.80 25.68
N ASP A 301 3.32 -23.46 26.61
CA ASP A 301 2.58 -24.70 26.33
C ASP A 301 1.19 -24.48 25.73
N SER A 302 0.66 -23.26 25.84
CA SER A 302 -0.69 -22.92 25.39
C SER A 302 -0.70 -22.23 24.04
N ARG A 303 -1.44 -22.82 23.07
CA ARG A 303 -1.66 -22.22 21.76
C ARG A 303 -2.31 -20.82 21.82
N ILE A 304 -3.17 -20.59 22.81
CA ILE A 304 -3.85 -19.30 23.01
C ILE A 304 -2.86 -18.24 23.47
N ILE A 305 -1.97 -18.59 24.44
CA ILE A 305 -0.93 -17.67 24.93
C ILE A 305 0.09 -17.35 23.83
N PHE A 306 0.37 -18.31 22.96
CA PHE A 306 1.26 -18.08 21.80
C PHE A 306 0.66 -17.09 20.78
N LEU A 307 -0.68 -17.05 20.65
CA LEU A 307 -1.39 -16.17 19.70
C LEU A 307 -1.69 -14.77 20.25
N LEU A 308 -1.58 -14.57 21.57
CA LEU A 308 -1.74 -13.28 22.25
C LEU A 308 -0.40 -12.57 22.43
#